data_a6019a034e949ca06b0f427640f16da3
#
_entry.id   a6019a034e949ca06b0f427640f16da3
#
_cell.length_a   1.000
_cell.length_b   1.000
_cell.length_c   1.000
_cell.angle_alpha   90.00
_cell.angle_beta   90.00
_cell.angle_gamma   90.00
#
_symmetry.space_group_name_H-M   'P 1'
#
loop_
_entity.id
_entity.type
_entity.pdbx_description
1 polymer ?
#
loop_
_entity_poly.entity_id
_entity_poly.type
_entity_poly.pdbx_seq_one_letter_code
_entity_poly.pdbx_strand_id
1 'polypeptide(L)'
;KLITYPRTDSRYLTEDMAAGLPGLAMDTAVAFGFRGAIPVHAKQVIHNQKVSDHHAILPTQSVARADLSSLPAGEASVLRLIAARLLSAVGEPYRYAEITVQFECAGQTFAAKGKTVLDEGWKAIERAILGDAAEKIKENLDVLTEVQDKETLPVLDAQLKEGRTTPPKHFTEDTLLAAMETAGKEDMPEEAERRGIGTPATRAATIEKLVQKGFLAREGSGKTKH
;
A
#
# COMPACT_ATOMS: atom_id res chain seq x y z
N LYS A 1 -4.88 -16.87 19.30
CA LYS A 1 -4.18 -16.27 18.14
C LYS A 1 -4.99 -15.07 17.67
N LEU A 2 -4.34 -13.94 17.45
CA LEU A 2 -5.02 -12.71 17.04
C LEU A 2 -5.02 -12.50 15.51
N ILE A 3 -4.22 -13.27 14.78
CA ILE A 3 -4.18 -13.24 13.32
C ILE A 3 -4.32 -14.67 12.74
N THR A 4 -4.73 -14.73 11.49
CA THR A 4 -4.74 -15.99 10.71
C THR A 4 -3.31 -16.44 10.40
N TYR A 5 -3.15 -17.49 9.60
CA TYR A 5 -1.82 -18.02 9.29
C TYR A 5 -1.00 -17.00 8.48
N PRO A 6 0.21 -16.61 8.94
CA PRO A 6 0.94 -15.46 8.38
C PRO A 6 1.80 -15.78 7.14
N ARG A 7 1.96 -17.05 6.77
CA ARG A 7 2.79 -17.44 5.62
C ARG A 7 1.92 -17.65 4.40
N THR A 8 1.61 -16.59 3.69
CA THR A 8 0.79 -16.61 2.49
C THR A 8 1.28 -15.56 1.49
N ASP A 9 1.20 -15.85 0.22
CA ASP A 9 1.40 -14.92 -0.89
C ASP A 9 0.07 -14.26 -1.32
N SER A 10 -1.07 -14.79 -0.86
CA SER A 10 -2.37 -14.28 -1.26
C SER A 10 -2.72 -12.96 -0.58
N ARG A 11 -3.29 -12.06 -1.36
CA ARG A 11 -3.92 -10.81 -0.90
C ARG A 11 -5.45 -10.90 -0.92
N TYR A 12 -5.99 -12.08 -1.21
CA TYR A 12 -7.40 -12.31 -1.43
C TYR A 12 -7.98 -13.29 -0.43
N LEU A 13 -9.31 -13.28 -0.34
CA LEU A 13 -10.10 -14.15 0.48
C LEU A 13 -10.94 -15.09 -0.41
N THR A 14 -11.43 -16.17 0.16
CA THR A 14 -12.33 -17.10 -0.51
C THR A 14 -13.80 -16.71 -0.32
N GLU A 15 -14.67 -17.17 -1.18
CA GLU A 15 -16.08 -16.79 -1.19
C GLU A 15 -16.83 -17.21 0.08
N ASP A 16 -16.46 -18.35 0.68
CA ASP A 16 -17.00 -18.83 1.95
C ASP A 16 -16.76 -17.88 3.12
N MET A 17 -15.74 -17.01 3.03
CA MET A 17 -15.43 -16.00 4.04
C MET A 17 -16.28 -14.73 3.92
N ALA A 18 -16.95 -14.52 2.78
CA ALA A 18 -17.68 -13.29 2.49
C ALA A 18 -18.75 -12.96 3.52
N ALA A 19 -19.51 -13.96 3.97
CA ALA A 19 -20.58 -13.77 4.95
C ALA A 19 -20.09 -13.32 6.33
N GLY A 20 -18.91 -13.75 6.75
CA GLY A 20 -18.30 -13.38 8.04
C GLY A 20 -17.56 -12.05 8.04
N LEU A 21 -17.24 -11.52 6.84
CA LEU A 21 -16.38 -10.36 6.69
C LEU A 21 -16.94 -9.07 7.32
N PRO A 22 -18.25 -8.74 7.22
CA PRO A 22 -18.81 -7.57 7.88
C PRO A 22 -18.67 -7.60 9.42
N GLY A 23 -18.93 -8.77 10.02
CA GLY A 23 -18.75 -8.94 11.46
C GLY A 23 -17.29 -8.78 11.88
N LEU A 24 -16.37 -9.41 11.16
CA LEU A 24 -14.94 -9.27 11.43
C LEU A 24 -14.43 -7.83 11.28
N ALA A 25 -14.91 -7.13 10.25
CA ALA A 25 -14.55 -5.72 10.05
C ALA A 25 -15.06 -4.84 11.20
N MET A 26 -16.30 -5.05 11.65
CA MET A 26 -16.86 -4.32 12.79
C MET A 26 -16.09 -4.59 14.07
N ASP A 27 -15.83 -5.86 14.41
CA ASP A 27 -15.06 -6.26 15.58
C ASP A 27 -13.66 -5.63 15.56
N THR A 28 -13.01 -5.65 14.40
CA THR A 28 -11.69 -5.05 14.20
C THR A 28 -11.75 -3.53 14.38
N ALA A 29 -12.73 -2.86 13.80
CA ALA A 29 -12.90 -1.41 13.93
C ALA A 29 -13.04 -0.99 15.39
N VAL A 30 -13.92 -1.67 16.14
CA VAL A 30 -14.15 -1.41 17.56
C VAL A 30 -12.87 -1.63 18.36
N ALA A 31 -12.17 -2.74 18.15
CA ALA A 31 -10.94 -3.08 18.87
C ALA A 31 -9.81 -2.05 18.69
N PHE A 32 -9.75 -1.41 17.52
CA PHE A 32 -8.74 -0.39 17.21
C PHE A 32 -9.26 1.06 17.35
N GLY A 33 -10.45 1.24 17.93
CA GLY A 33 -11.00 2.56 18.25
C GLY A 33 -11.47 3.36 17.03
N PHE A 34 -11.64 2.72 15.87
CA PHE A 34 -12.24 3.37 14.70
C PHE A 34 -13.76 3.48 14.89
N ARG A 35 -14.29 4.71 14.86
CA ARG A 35 -15.72 5.00 15.11
C ARG A 35 -16.50 5.38 13.86
N GLY A 36 -15.87 5.33 12.69
CA GLY A 36 -16.54 5.62 11.42
C GLY A 36 -17.37 4.44 10.93
N ALA A 37 -18.32 4.71 10.03
CA ALA A 37 -18.98 3.65 9.28
C ALA A 37 -17.98 2.98 8.33
N ILE A 38 -17.99 1.66 8.28
CA ILE A 38 -17.20 0.89 7.32
C ILE A 38 -18.19 0.13 6.44
N PRO A 39 -18.53 0.67 5.27
CA PRO A 39 -19.25 -0.11 4.28
C PRO A 39 -18.31 -1.22 3.79
N VAL A 40 -18.74 -2.47 3.96
CA VAL A 40 -17.91 -3.63 3.63
C VAL A 40 -18.17 -4.07 2.20
N HIS A 41 -17.26 -3.71 1.31
CA HIS A 41 -17.28 -4.11 -0.11
C HIS A 41 -16.56 -5.44 -0.31
N ALA A 42 -17.14 -6.55 0.17
CA ALA A 42 -16.53 -7.88 0.15
C ALA A 42 -16.02 -8.31 -1.23
N LYS A 43 -16.71 -7.93 -2.30
CA LYS A 43 -16.32 -8.27 -3.69
C LYS A 43 -14.93 -7.78 -4.09
N GLN A 44 -14.42 -6.72 -3.45
CA GLN A 44 -13.08 -6.18 -3.75
C GLN A 44 -11.96 -7.14 -3.33
N VAL A 45 -12.20 -7.96 -2.32
CA VAL A 45 -11.20 -8.82 -1.70
C VAL A 45 -11.45 -10.32 -1.93
N ILE A 46 -12.59 -10.70 -2.50
CA ILE A 46 -12.93 -12.10 -2.78
C ILE A 46 -12.43 -12.51 -4.16
N HIS A 47 -11.55 -13.52 -4.21
CA HIS A 47 -11.04 -14.05 -5.47
C HIS A 47 -10.50 -15.49 -5.28
N ASN A 48 -11.36 -16.50 -5.38
CA ASN A 48 -11.00 -17.90 -5.13
C ASN A 48 -9.76 -18.39 -5.91
N GLN A 49 -9.63 -18.03 -7.19
CA GLN A 49 -8.50 -18.47 -8.02
C GLN A 49 -7.14 -17.87 -7.63
N LYS A 50 -7.13 -16.80 -6.82
CA LYS A 50 -5.91 -16.16 -6.31
C LYS A 50 -5.58 -16.54 -4.87
N VAL A 51 -6.30 -17.49 -4.33
CA VAL A 51 -6.02 -18.12 -3.02
C VAL A 51 -5.58 -19.55 -3.31
N SER A 52 -4.29 -19.81 -3.09
CA SER A 52 -3.73 -21.17 -3.26
C SER A 52 -3.91 -22.00 -1.97
N ASP A 53 -2.89 -21.97 -1.13
CA ASP A 53 -2.88 -22.76 0.12
C ASP A 53 -3.54 -22.02 1.28
N HIS A 54 -3.36 -20.71 1.34
CA HIS A 54 -3.84 -19.84 2.40
C HIS A 54 -4.37 -18.52 1.85
N HIS A 55 -5.46 -18.02 2.43
CA HIS A 55 -5.99 -16.69 2.16
C HIS A 55 -5.11 -15.58 2.76
N ALA A 56 -5.42 -14.32 2.48
CA ALA A 56 -4.75 -13.14 3.03
C ALA A 56 -4.73 -13.16 4.58
N ILE A 57 -3.73 -12.52 5.16
CA ILE A 57 -3.61 -12.38 6.61
C ILE A 57 -4.73 -11.46 7.12
N LEU A 58 -5.48 -11.94 8.11
CA LEU A 58 -6.57 -11.21 8.75
C LEU A 58 -6.42 -11.20 10.27
N PRO A 59 -6.97 -10.20 10.97
CA PRO A 59 -7.30 -10.35 12.37
C PRO A 59 -8.30 -11.50 12.54
N THR A 60 -8.27 -12.17 13.68
CA THR A 60 -9.31 -13.15 14.04
C THR A 60 -10.38 -12.48 14.91
N GLN A 61 -11.53 -13.12 15.06
CA GLN A 61 -12.60 -12.65 15.97
C GLN A 61 -12.12 -12.48 17.43
N SER A 62 -11.01 -13.15 17.80
CA SER A 62 -10.42 -13.01 19.14
C SER A 62 -9.94 -11.59 19.45
N VAL A 63 -9.73 -10.74 18.41
CA VAL A 63 -9.33 -9.34 18.56
C VAL A 63 -10.36 -8.53 19.38
N ALA A 64 -11.65 -8.80 19.19
CA ALA A 64 -12.73 -8.12 19.92
C ALA A 64 -12.69 -8.30 21.42
N ARG A 65 -12.05 -9.37 21.92
CA ARG A 65 -12.01 -9.74 23.34
C ARG A 65 -10.61 -9.68 23.93
N ALA A 66 -9.60 -9.37 23.11
CA ALA A 66 -8.21 -9.36 23.53
C ALA A 66 -7.85 -8.04 24.24
N ASP A 67 -7.06 -8.14 25.28
CA ASP A 67 -6.38 -6.96 25.83
C ASP A 67 -5.18 -6.61 24.94
N LEU A 68 -5.40 -5.70 24.00
CA LEU A 68 -4.37 -5.27 23.06
C LEU A 68 -3.26 -4.44 23.73
N SER A 69 -3.51 -3.90 24.92
CA SER A 69 -2.52 -3.10 25.65
C SER A 69 -1.43 -3.97 26.28
N SER A 70 -1.71 -5.24 26.50
CA SER A 70 -0.76 -6.22 27.04
C SER A 70 0.23 -6.78 26.01
N LEU A 71 0.04 -6.47 24.71
CA LEU A 71 0.90 -6.98 23.65
C LEU A 71 2.27 -6.28 23.65
N PRO A 72 3.36 -7.01 23.32
CA PRO A 72 4.64 -6.38 23.00
C PRO A 72 4.48 -5.36 21.87
N ALA A 73 5.21 -4.24 21.94
CA ALA A 73 5.07 -3.12 21.03
C ALA A 73 5.18 -3.51 19.53
N GLY A 74 6.08 -4.45 19.20
CA GLY A 74 6.22 -4.96 17.84
C GLY A 74 5.00 -5.74 17.37
N GLU A 75 4.45 -6.62 18.22
CA GLU A 75 3.25 -7.39 17.90
C GLU A 75 2.02 -6.49 17.77
N ALA A 76 1.88 -5.51 18.66
CA ALA A 76 0.80 -4.52 18.60
C ALA A 76 0.87 -3.70 17.29
N SER A 77 2.07 -3.30 16.85
CA SER A 77 2.27 -2.56 15.61
C SER A 77 1.91 -3.38 14.38
N VAL A 78 2.32 -4.65 14.32
CA VAL A 78 1.98 -5.56 13.22
C VAL A 78 0.47 -5.82 13.19
N LEU A 79 -0.15 -6.10 14.34
CA LEU A 79 -1.58 -6.32 14.40
C LEU A 79 -2.38 -5.08 13.98
N ARG A 80 -1.94 -3.89 14.39
CA ARG A 80 -2.52 -2.60 13.97
C ARG A 80 -2.43 -2.42 12.46
N LEU A 81 -1.28 -2.75 11.85
CA LEU A 81 -1.10 -2.70 10.39
C LEU A 81 -2.06 -3.64 9.68
N ILE A 82 -2.18 -4.90 10.15
CA ILE A 82 -3.10 -5.90 9.56
C ILE A 82 -4.55 -5.42 9.68
N ALA A 83 -4.95 -4.87 10.83
CA ALA A 83 -6.27 -4.29 11.04
C ALA A 83 -6.56 -3.14 10.06
N ALA A 84 -5.62 -2.19 9.95
CA ALA A 84 -5.75 -1.08 9.02
C ALA A 84 -5.89 -1.57 7.57
N ARG A 85 -5.10 -2.55 7.17
CA ARG A 85 -5.17 -3.13 5.81
C ARG A 85 -6.49 -3.85 5.53
N LEU A 86 -7.01 -4.64 6.48
CA LEU A 86 -8.34 -5.24 6.33
C LEU A 86 -9.40 -4.18 6.10
N LEU A 87 -9.49 -3.20 7.03
CA LEU A 87 -10.54 -2.19 6.99
C LEU A 87 -10.44 -1.29 5.75
N SER A 88 -9.22 -0.96 5.32
CA SER A 88 -8.99 -0.21 4.09
C SER A 88 -9.35 -1.02 2.84
N ALA A 89 -9.04 -2.32 2.82
CA ALA A 89 -9.31 -3.18 1.66
C ALA A 89 -10.80 -3.43 1.41
N VAL A 90 -11.62 -3.40 2.46
CA VAL A 90 -13.07 -3.56 2.34
C VAL A 90 -13.83 -2.23 2.33
N GLY A 91 -13.17 -1.12 2.62
CA GLY A 91 -13.75 0.22 2.70
C GLY A 91 -14.09 0.84 1.35
N GLU A 92 -14.59 2.07 1.41
CA GLU A 92 -14.89 2.86 0.22
C GLU A 92 -13.64 3.15 -0.62
N PRO A 93 -13.76 3.20 -1.95
CA PRO A 93 -12.66 3.59 -2.80
C PRO A 93 -12.20 5.03 -2.53
N TYR A 94 -10.88 5.25 -2.56
CA TYR A 94 -10.32 6.59 -2.63
C TYR A 94 -10.62 7.19 -4.00
N ARG A 95 -11.34 8.30 -4.05
CA ARG A 95 -11.79 8.96 -5.28
C ARG A 95 -11.13 10.32 -5.42
N TYR A 96 -10.59 10.59 -6.58
CA TYR A 96 -9.96 11.88 -6.88
C TYR A 96 -10.17 12.25 -8.34
N ALA A 97 -10.14 13.55 -8.61
CA ALA A 97 -10.02 14.09 -9.96
C ALA A 97 -8.54 14.44 -10.21
N GLU A 98 -8.05 14.09 -11.38
CA GLU A 98 -6.72 14.48 -11.85
C GLU A 98 -6.86 15.21 -13.18
N ILE A 99 -6.17 16.36 -13.31
CA ILE A 99 -6.10 17.12 -14.54
C ILE A 99 -4.63 17.24 -14.97
N THR A 100 -4.39 17.05 -16.25
CA THR A 100 -3.09 17.33 -16.87
C THR A 100 -3.33 18.33 -17.99
N VAL A 101 -2.68 19.47 -17.89
CA VAL A 101 -2.71 20.52 -18.93
C VAL A 101 -1.35 20.53 -19.62
N GLN A 102 -1.37 20.53 -20.95
CA GLN A 102 -0.18 20.68 -21.76
C GLN A 102 -0.17 22.06 -22.40
N PHE A 103 0.95 22.74 -22.29
CA PHE A 103 1.19 24.06 -22.90
C PHE A 103 2.28 23.95 -23.95
N GLU A 104 2.12 24.66 -25.04
CA GLU A 104 3.15 24.79 -26.05
C GLU A 104 3.71 26.22 -26.02
N CYS A 105 5.02 26.33 -25.88
CA CYS A 105 5.71 27.62 -25.85
C CYS A 105 7.04 27.51 -26.58
N ALA A 106 7.26 28.35 -27.60
CA ALA A 106 8.48 28.37 -28.41
C ALA A 106 8.89 26.99 -28.94
N GLY A 107 7.92 26.16 -29.35
CA GLY A 107 8.14 24.80 -29.86
C GLY A 107 8.52 23.76 -28.80
N GLN A 108 8.36 24.09 -27.52
CA GLN A 108 8.58 23.16 -26.40
C GLN A 108 7.27 22.90 -25.67
N THR A 109 7.09 21.66 -25.22
CA THR A 109 5.91 21.25 -24.47
C THR A 109 6.19 21.30 -22.97
N PHE A 110 5.32 21.98 -22.25
CA PHE A 110 5.31 22.04 -20.79
C PHE A 110 4.05 21.32 -20.28
N ALA A 111 4.13 20.68 -19.12
CA ALA A 111 3.00 20.02 -18.51
C ALA A 111 2.80 20.49 -17.07
N ALA A 112 1.54 20.77 -16.72
CA ALA A 112 1.11 21.01 -15.36
C ALA A 112 0.11 19.93 -14.94
N LYS A 113 0.19 19.44 -13.71
CA LYS A 113 -0.71 18.44 -13.14
C LYS A 113 -1.30 18.93 -11.86
N GLY A 114 -2.60 18.75 -11.73
CA GLY A 114 -3.35 19.00 -10.51
C GLY A 114 -4.14 17.79 -10.08
N LYS A 115 -4.40 17.67 -8.78
CA LYS A 115 -5.18 16.58 -8.20
C LYS A 115 -6.03 17.11 -7.06
N THR A 116 -7.33 16.83 -7.10
CA THR A 116 -8.27 17.13 -6.01
C THR A 116 -8.89 15.84 -5.49
N VAL A 117 -8.89 15.69 -4.17
CA VAL A 117 -9.54 14.55 -3.51
C VAL A 117 -11.04 14.81 -3.43
N LEU A 118 -11.83 13.92 -4.01
CA LEU A 118 -13.29 13.95 -3.99
C LEU A 118 -13.86 13.17 -2.82
N ASP A 119 -13.20 12.05 -2.47
CA ASP A 119 -13.57 11.18 -1.35
C ASP A 119 -12.32 10.50 -0.82
N GLU A 120 -12.04 10.66 0.46
CA GLU A 120 -10.86 10.03 1.07
C GLU A 120 -10.97 8.50 1.17
N GLY A 121 -12.19 7.98 1.19
CA GLY A 121 -12.44 6.54 1.22
C GLY A 121 -11.56 5.79 2.23
N TRP A 122 -10.93 4.71 1.78
CA TRP A 122 -10.08 3.88 2.61
C TRP A 122 -8.87 4.60 3.23
N LYS A 123 -8.41 5.71 2.65
CA LYS A 123 -7.28 6.49 3.22
C LYS A 123 -7.64 7.15 4.55
N ALA A 124 -8.90 7.55 4.72
CA ALA A 124 -9.37 8.07 6.01
C ALA A 124 -9.28 7.01 7.12
N ILE A 125 -9.61 5.76 6.78
CA ILE A 125 -9.51 4.62 7.71
C ILE A 125 -8.05 4.35 8.07
N GLU A 126 -7.18 4.28 7.08
CA GLU A 126 -5.75 4.04 7.27
C GLU A 126 -5.12 5.11 8.17
N ARG A 127 -5.42 6.39 7.90
CA ARG A 127 -4.96 7.53 8.71
C ARG A 127 -5.45 7.45 10.16
N ALA A 128 -6.72 7.13 10.37
CA ALA A 128 -7.30 7.04 11.71
C ALA A 128 -6.64 5.93 12.56
N ILE A 129 -6.24 4.83 11.95
CA ILE A 129 -5.65 3.67 12.64
C ILE A 129 -4.13 3.78 12.78
N LEU A 130 -3.44 4.21 11.74
CA LEU A 130 -1.96 4.25 11.69
C LEU A 130 -1.37 5.61 12.09
N GLY A 131 -2.20 6.65 12.17
CA GLY A 131 -1.76 8.03 12.41
C GLY A 131 -1.29 8.73 11.13
N ASP A 132 -1.05 10.06 11.25
CA ASP A 132 -0.69 10.91 10.12
C ASP A 132 0.73 10.64 9.61
N ALA A 133 0.85 9.76 8.64
CA ALA A 133 1.84 9.90 7.59
C ALA A 133 1.17 10.56 6.37
N ALA A 134 0.35 11.58 6.59
CA ALA A 134 -0.43 12.20 5.55
C ALA A 134 0.51 12.81 4.49
N GLU A 135 0.50 12.21 3.33
CA GLU A 135 1.03 12.80 2.12
C GLU A 135 0.40 14.19 1.95
N LYS A 136 1.18 15.25 2.09
CA LYS A 136 0.73 16.62 1.81
C LYS A 136 0.41 16.68 0.32
N ILE A 137 -0.83 16.42 -0.02
CA ILE A 137 -1.34 16.59 -1.39
C ILE A 137 -1.29 18.08 -1.66
N LYS A 138 -0.45 18.49 -2.60
CA LYS A 138 -0.49 19.86 -3.14
C LYS A 138 -1.73 19.94 -4.02
N GLU A 139 -2.77 20.51 -3.47
CA GLU A 139 -3.99 20.84 -4.20
C GLU A 139 -3.72 22.09 -5.05
N ASN A 140 -3.49 21.92 -6.34
CA ASN A 140 -3.39 22.99 -7.32
C ASN A 140 -4.42 22.82 -8.44
N LEU A 141 -5.56 22.17 -8.14
CA LEU A 141 -6.52 21.84 -9.18
C LEU A 141 -7.34 23.05 -9.60
N ASP A 142 -7.70 23.92 -8.67
CA ASP A 142 -8.62 25.03 -8.92
C ASP A 142 -8.14 25.96 -10.04
N VAL A 143 -6.83 26.23 -10.07
CA VAL A 143 -6.24 27.08 -11.11
C VAL A 143 -6.21 26.38 -12.48
N LEU A 144 -5.99 25.04 -12.51
CA LEU A 144 -5.91 24.30 -13.77
C LEU A 144 -7.28 24.01 -14.39
N THR A 145 -8.33 23.98 -13.59
CA THR A 145 -9.71 23.77 -14.09
C THR A 145 -10.27 24.98 -14.84
N GLU A 146 -9.70 26.15 -14.64
CA GLU A 146 -10.10 27.38 -15.32
C GLU A 146 -9.49 27.50 -16.72
N VAL A 147 -8.44 26.73 -17.04
CA VAL A 147 -7.78 26.76 -18.34
C VAL A 147 -8.63 26.09 -19.41
N GLN A 148 -8.91 26.79 -20.50
CA GLN A 148 -9.67 26.26 -21.61
C GLN A 148 -8.78 25.67 -22.71
N ASP A 149 -9.32 24.74 -23.49
CA ASP A 149 -8.59 24.17 -24.64
C ASP A 149 -8.25 25.25 -25.65
N LYS A 150 -6.97 25.26 -26.10
CA LYS A 150 -6.40 26.24 -27.04
C LYS A 150 -6.39 27.70 -26.55
N GLU A 151 -6.54 27.91 -25.26
CA GLU A 151 -6.39 29.23 -24.66
C GLU A 151 -4.94 29.70 -24.74
N THR A 152 -4.74 30.98 -25.05
CA THR A 152 -3.40 31.58 -25.03
C THR A 152 -3.18 32.30 -23.70
N LEU A 153 -2.20 31.86 -22.94
CA LEU A 153 -1.83 32.40 -21.65
C LEU A 153 -0.52 33.16 -21.73
N PRO A 154 -0.36 34.27 -20.98
CA PRO A 154 0.91 35.00 -20.92
C PRO A 154 1.92 34.20 -20.07
N VAL A 155 3.16 34.10 -20.53
CA VAL A 155 4.28 33.61 -19.72
C VAL A 155 4.68 34.71 -18.75
N LEU A 156 4.47 34.52 -17.46
CA LEU A 156 4.79 35.51 -16.43
C LEU A 156 6.22 35.37 -15.93
N ASP A 157 6.75 34.16 -15.86
CA ASP A 157 8.11 33.87 -15.40
C ASP A 157 8.58 32.53 -16.00
N ALA A 158 9.90 32.42 -16.19
CA ALA A 158 10.54 31.19 -16.63
C ALA A 158 11.81 30.96 -15.81
N GLN A 159 11.87 29.82 -15.13
CA GLN A 159 12.99 29.43 -14.29
C GLN A 159 13.65 28.17 -14.81
N LEU A 160 14.94 28.22 -15.08
CA LEU A 160 15.76 27.05 -15.34
C LEU A 160 16.20 26.43 -14.01
N LYS A 161 15.81 25.19 -13.79
CA LYS A 161 16.27 24.42 -12.63
C LYS A 161 17.23 23.33 -13.07
N GLU A 162 18.46 23.44 -12.61
CA GLU A 162 19.43 22.37 -12.78
C GLU A 162 19.20 21.27 -11.75
N GLY A 163 19.26 20.03 -12.19
CA GLY A 163 19.12 18.86 -11.33
C GLY A 163 20.11 17.78 -11.76
N ARG A 164 20.40 16.88 -10.85
CA ARG A 164 21.19 15.68 -11.13
C ARG A 164 20.34 14.46 -10.87
N THR A 165 20.41 13.47 -11.76
CA THR A 165 19.83 12.16 -11.51
C THR A 165 20.59 11.49 -10.35
N THR A 166 19.86 10.80 -9.51
CA THR A 166 20.45 9.98 -8.45
C THR A 166 20.34 8.50 -8.84
N PRO A 167 21.32 7.66 -8.45
CA PRO A 167 21.19 6.23 -8.68
C PRO A 167 19.97 5.68 -7.93
N PRO A 168 19.46 4.50 -8.33
CA PRO A 168 18.45 3.79 -7.55
C PRO A 168 18.92 3.62 -6.11
N LYS A 169 17.99 3.71 -5.17
CA LYS A 169 18.31 3.48 -3.76
C LYS A 169 18.67 2.01 -3.55
N HIS A 170 19.57 1.74 -2.60
CA HIS A 170 19.82 0.38 -2.14
C HIS A 170 18.53 -0.28 -1.66
N PHE A 171 18.44 -1.58 -1.77
CA PHE A 171 17.30 -2.31 -1.24
C PHE A 171 17.23 -2.19 0.28
N THR A 172 16.05 -1.92 0.79
CA THR A 172 15.71 -2.22 2.18
C THR A 172 15.31 -3.69 2.29
N GLU A 173 15.22 -4.25 3.49
CA GLU A 173 14.74 -5.62 3.66
C GLU A 173 13.33 -5.81 3.08
N ASP A 174 12.45 -4.82 3.24
CA ASP A 174 11.11 -4.80 2.68
C ASP A 174 11.11 -4.81 1.14
N THR A 175 11.86 -3.88 0.53
CA THR A 175 11.93 -3.79 -0.94
C THR A 175 12.64 -4.99 -1.57
N LEU A 176 13.60 -5.61 -0.86
CA LEU A 176 14.24 -6.83 -1.30
C LEU A 176 13.27 -8.02 -1.28
N LEU A 177 12.49 -8.17 -0.20
CA LEU A 177 11.44 -9.20 -0.13
C LEU A 177 10.40 -9.02 -1.25
N ALA A 178 9.97 -7.79 -1.51
CA ALA A 178 9.04 -7.49 -2.60
C ALA A 178 9.64 -7.79 -3.98
N ALA A 179 10.93 -7.49 -4.19
CA ALA A 179 11.64 -7.83 -5.42
C ALA A 179 11.77 -9.34 -5.61
N MET A 180 12.05 -10.10 -4.54
CA MET A 180 12.07 -11.56 -4.59
C MET A 180 10.69 -12.15 -4.95
N GLU A 181 9.60 -11.56 -4.45
CA GLU A 181 8.24 -12.00 -4.78
C GLU A 181 7.91 -11.82 -6.26
N THR A 182 8.44 -10.80 -6.88
CA THR A 182 8.12 -10.44 -8.27
C THR A 182 9.20 -10.81 -9.28
N ALA A 183 10.33 -11.36 -8.83
CA ALA A 183 11.45 -11.72 -9.69
C ALA A 183 11.03 -12.69 -10.82
N GLY A 184 11.52 -12.42 -12.04
CA GLY A 184 11.24 -13.24 -13.21
C GLY A 184 9.85 -13.06 -13.82
N LYS A 185 9.03 -12.14 -13.34
CA LYS A 185 7.68 -11.89 -13.91
C LYS A 185 7.71 -11.45 -15.38
N GLU A 186 8.75 -10.75 -15.78
CA GLU A 186 8.88 -10.22 -17.13
C GLU A 186 9.37 -11.28 -18.15
N ASP A 187 10.07 -12.31 -17.65
CA ASP A 187 10.70 -13.35 -18.45
C ASP A 187 9.86 -14.63 -18.59
N MET A 188 8.71 -14.70 -17.91
CA MET A 188 7.86 -15.89 -17.88
C MET A 188 6.60 -15.75 -18.72
N PRO A 189 6.13 -16.83 -19.39
CA PRO A 189 4.85 -16.84 -20.08
C PRO A 189 3.69 -16.45 -19.14
N GLU A 190 2.63 -15.85 -19.67
CA GLU A 190 1.47 -15.44 -18.85
C GLU A 190 0.80 -16.58 -18.08
N GLU A 191 0.92 -17.80 -18.58
CA GLU A 191 0.32 -19.01 -18.00
C GLU A 191 1.19 -19.65 -16.90
N ALA A 192 2.45 -19.21 -16.75
CA ALA A 192 3.32 -19.75 -15.72
C ALA A 192 2.90 -19.25 -14.34
N GLU A 193 2.83 -20.17 -13.37
CA GLU A 193 2.60 -19.84 -11.97
C GLU A 193 3.79 -19.03 -11.43
N ARG A 194 3.65 -17.71 -11.38
CA ARG A 194 4.73 -16.78 -11.06
C ARG A 194 4.91 -16.69 -9.55
N ARG A 195 5.83 -17.46 -9.01
CA ARG A 195 6.13 -17.50 -7.57
C ARG A 195 7.33 -16.68 -7.15
N GLY A 196 8.02 -16.02 -8.07
CA GLY A 196 9.25 -15.29 -7.78
C GLY A 196 10.38 -16.20 -7.30
N ILE A 197 11.29 -15.68 -6.46
CA ILE A 197 12.39 -16.42 -5.84
C ILE A 197 12.01 -16.80 -4.41
N GLY A 198 12.04 -18.08 -4.10
CA GLY A 198 11.71 -18.61 -2.78
C GLY A 198 10.22 -18.50 -2.45
N THR A 199 9.87 -18.91 -1.25
CA THR A 199 8.50 -18.84 -0.71
C THR A 199 8.43 -17.82 0.44
N PRO A 200 7.26 -17.35 0.85
CA PRO A 200 7.10 -16.47 2.02
C PRO A 200 7.77 -17.04 3.28
N ALA A 201 7.76 -18.36 3.41
CA ALA A 201 8.37 -19.04 4.55
C ALA A 201 9.91 -19.02 4.54
N THR A 202 10.54 -18.90 3.36
CA THR A 202 11.99 -19.08 3.18
C THR A 202 12.74 -17.81 2.84
N ARG A 203 12.09 -16.78 2.27
CA ARG A 203 12.75 -15.55 1.80
C ARG A 203 13.55 -14.86 2.90
N ALA A 204 12.91 -14.58 4.04
CA ALA A 204 13.58 -13.89 5.15
C ALA A 204 14.77 -14.70 5.70
N ALA A 205 14.61 -16.01 5.87
CA ALA A 205 15.70 -16.87 6.32
C ALA A 205 16.85 -16.96 5.31
N THR A 206 16.55 -16.86 4.02
CA THR A 206 17.58 -16.83 2.95
C THR A 206 18.39 -15.53 3.02
N ILE A 207 17.74 -14.37 3.19
CA ILE A 207 18.43 -13.08 3.37
C ILE A 207 19.34 -13.14 4.60
N GLU A 208 18.84 -13.62 5.75
CA GLU A 208 19.64 -13.77 6.96
C GLU A 208 20.88 -14.64 6.71
N LYS A 209 20.72 -15.76 6.03
CA LYS A 209 21.83 -16.66 5.70
C LYS A 209 22.86 -15.99 4.79
N LEU A 210 22.43 -15.17 3.84
CA LEU A 210 23.34 -14.44 2.95
C LEU A 210 24.09 -13.33 3.71
N VAL A 211 23.44 -12.67 4.65
CA VAL A 211 24.11 -11.70 5.55
C VAL A 211 25.14 -12.41 6.45
N GLN A 212 24.78 -13.52 7.07
CA GLN A 212 25.69 -14.28 7.93
C GLN A 212 26.92 -14.80 7.16
N LYS A 213 26.76 -15.12 5.87
CA LYS A 213 27.84 -15.56 5.01
C LYS A 213 28.67 -14.44 4.38
N GLY A 214 28.27 -13.17 4.62
CA GLY A 214 28.97 -12.00 4.08
C GLY A 214 28.69 -11.68 2.60
N PHE A 215 27.70 -12.33 1.98
CA PHE A 215 27.26 -11.98 0.61
C PHE A 215 26.40 -10.71 0.56
N LEU A 216 25.71 -10.42 1.65
CA LEU A 216 24.97 -9.19 1.85
C LEU A 216 25.47 -8.48 3.10
N ALA A 217 25.51 -7.16 3.07
CA ALA A 217 25.79 -6.32 4.23
C ALA A 217 24.55 -5.48 4.57
N ARG A 218 24.33 -5.25 5.86
CA ARG A 218 23.33 -4.29 6.34
C ARG A 218 24.04 -3.00 6.68
N GLU A 219 23.65 -1.92 6.00
CA GLU A 219 24.15 -0.58 6.28
C GLU A 219 23.06 0.25 6.93
N GLY A 220 23.45 1.13 7.84
CA GLY A 220 22.54 2.06 8.54
C GLY A 220 22.55 1.90 10.05
N SER A 221 22.46 3.03 10.73
CA SER A 221 22.31 3.08 12.19
C SER A 221 20.86 3.36 12.54
N GLY A 222 20.25 2.52 13.35
CA GLY A 222 18.94 2.78 13.94
C GLY A 222 17.75 2.20 13.17
N LYS A 223 16.74 2.97 12.89
CA LYS A 223 15.41 2.50 12.47
C LYS A 223 15.29 2.06 11.00
N THR A 224 16.30 2.27 10.17
CA THR A 224 16.28 1.90 8.75
C THR A 224 17.56 1.14 8.43
N LYS A 225 17.50 -0.17 8.36
CA LYS A 225 18.58 -1.02 7.84
C LYS A 225 18.36 -1.20 6.34
N HIS A 226 19.35 -0.86 5.57
CA HIS A 226 19.38 -1.05 4.12
C HIS A 226 20.18 -2.30 3.76
#